data_4f46fb9097dd88d954089c5e893cf870
#
_entry.id   4f46fb9097dd88d954089c5e893cf870
#
_cell.length_a   1.000
_cell.length_b   1.000
_cell.length_c   1.000
_cell.angle_alpha   90.00
_cell.angle_beta   90.00
_cell.angle_gamma   90.00
#
_symmetry.space_group_name_H-M   'P 1'
#
loop_
_entity.id
_entity.type
_entity.pdbx_description
1 polymer ?
#
loop_
_entity_poly.entity_id
_entity_poly.type
_entity_poly.pdbx_seq_one_letter_code
_entity_poly.pdbx_strand_id
1 'polypeptide(L)'
;VITLSLVDVIVLAALVVFFISVFLFSRSGNDLAPSNPIAYRAAHPGGRDARGGRRLAVCAGDSLTRGAVSVDYVAMLGARLPDWDFVNAGVNADLAFNLAERMDEIVALDPDAVTVLVGTNDVNATFGFQAAYGYIAAKRLPERPGHLFFRECLIGIVRALKRSTRARIALFSIPPIGEDPGHYAYIRTEDYATIIKEVAREEEVEYLPLRERLCAYLDALPPPSPPPLGFRSFGKAQLDAGRAQRYLGKSFDEISASNRFHLLVDGIHMNSHGAAIAAELAEGFLRR
;
A
#
# COMPACT_ATOMS: atom_id res chain seq x y z
N VAL A 1 26.93 30.99 26.97
CA VAL A 1 27.10 30.48 25.58
C VAL A 1 26.99 28.97 25.67
N ILE A 2 25.91 28.40 25.11
CA ILE A 2 25.72 26.94 25.03
C ILE A 2 26.59 26.46 23.87
N THR A 3 27.70 25.80 24.17
CA THR A 3 28.51 25.14 23.13
C THR A 3 27.93 23.74 22.90
N LEU A 4 27.31 23.55 21.73
CA LEU A 4 26.85 22.23 21.28
C LEU A 4 28.07 21.34 21.02
N SER A 5 28.04 20.12 21.51
CA SER A 5 29.04 19.11 21.18
C SER A 5 28.86 18.63 19.71
N LEU A 6 29.90 18.04 19.13
CA LEU A 6 29.82 17.44 17.79
C LEU A 6 28.68 16.40 17.71
N VAL A 7 28.43 15.67 18.80
CA VAL A 7 27.34 14.69 18.90
C VAL A 7 25.98 15.39 18.82
N ASP A 8 25.80 16.52 19.53
CA ASP A 8 24.54 17.28 19.49
C ASP A 8 24.27 17.85 18.11
N VAL A 9 25.30 18.29 17.39
CA VAL A 9 25.18 18.77 16.00
C VAL A 9 24.78 17.65 15.06
N ILE A 10 25.38 16.45 15.20
CA ILE A 10 25.04 15.27 14.38
C ILE A 10 23.60 14.82 14.66
N VAL A 11 23.18 14.76 15.92
CA VAL A 11 21.82 14.40 16.32
C VAL A 11 20.81 15.41 15.77
N LEU A 12 21.11 16.70 15.89
CA LEU A 12 20.24 17.77 15.36
C LEU A 12 20.13 17.70 13.84
N ALA A 13 21.23 17.48 13.13
CA ALA A 13 21.24 17.30 11.68
C ALA A 13 20.43 16.05 11.25
N ALA A 14 20.57 14.94 11.96
CA ALA A 14 19.80 13.72 11.72
C ALA A 14 18.30 13.95 11.95
N LEU A 15 17.91 14.68 12.99
CA LEU A 15 16.52 15.06 13.27
C LEU A 15 15.98 16.00 12.18
N VAL A 16 16.75 16.99 11.74
CA VAL A 16 16.36 17.90 10.65
C VAL A 16 16.15 17.13 9.34
N VAL A 17 17.08 16.23 8.98
CA VAL A 17 16.94 15.36 7.80
C VAL A 17 15.71 14.46 7.92
N PHE A 18 15.47 13.89 9.12
CA PHE A 18 14.28 13.07 9.38
C PHE A 18 12.99 13.90 9.21
N PHE A 19 12.91 15.08 9.83
CA PHE A 19 11.73 15.96 9.71
C PHE A 19 11.54 16.48 8.28
N ILE A 20 12.60 16.80 7.55
CA ILE A 20 12.52 17.16 6.13
C ILE A 20 12.02 15.97 5.31
N SER A 21 12.51 14.76 5.56
CA SER A 21 12.08 13.55 4.88
C SER A 21 10.60 13.26 5.15
N VAL A 22 10.16 13.35 6.41
CA VAL A 22 8.76 13.19 6.80
C VAL A 22 7.88 14.28 6.18
N PHE A 23 8.35 15.54 6.14
CA PHE A 23 7.63 16.66 5.53
C PHE A 23 7.51 16.51 4.00
N LEU A 24 8.59 16.14 3.33
CA LEU A 24 8.57 15.87 1.89
C LEU A 24 7.71 14.64 1.56
N PHE A 25 7.75 13.63 2.40
CA PHE A 25 6.94 12.42 2.27
C PHE A 25 5.45 12.71 2.51
N SER A 26 5.11 13.53 3.53
CA SER A 26 3.73 13.95 3.79
C SER A 26 3.19 14.88 2.69
N ARG A 27 4.05 15.67 2.06
CA ARG A 27 3.66 16.55 0.95
C ARG A 27 3.42 15.77 -0.36
N SER A 28 4.19 14.71 -0.62
CA SER A 28 3.91 13.78 -1.73
C SER A 28 2.71 12.87 -1.43
N GLY A 29 2.34 12.70 -0.16
CA GLY A 29 1.19 11.91 0.28
C GLY A 29 -0.17 12.54 -0.02
N ASN A 30 -0.22 13.84 -0.29
CA ASN A 30 -1.47 14.53 -0.66
C ASN A 30 -1.79 14.47 -2.16
N ASP A 31 -0.95 13.81 -2.96
CA ASP A 31 -1.18 13.66 -4.39
C ASP A 31 -2.03 12.42 -4.65
N LEU A 32 -3.33 12.60 -4.67
CA LEU A 32 -4.32 11.54 -4.90
C LEU A 32 -4.20 10.98 -6.32
N ALA A 33 -4.66 9.75 -6.53
CA ALA A 33 -4.73 9.18 -7.87
C ALA A 33 -5.63 10.02 -8.80
N PRO A 34 -5.38 10.08 -10.11
CA PRO A 34 -6.27 10.78 -11.04
C PRO A 34 -7.71 10.28 -10.97
N SER A 35 -7.93 8.97 -10.79
CA SER A 35 -9.24 8.33 -10.61
C SER A 35 -9.63 8.17 -9.14
N ASN A 36 -9.30 9.15 -8.28
CA ASN A 36 -9.61 9.08 -6.85
C ASN A 36 -11.12 9.27 -6.57
N PRO A 37 -11.59 8.96 -5.33
CA PRO A 37 -13.00 9.09 -4.96
C PRO A 37 -13.61 10.46 -5.22
N ILE A 38 -12.86 11.53 -4.95
CA ILE A 38 -13.33 12.91 -5.13
C ILE A 38 -13.52 13.23 -6.61
N ALA A 39 -12.52 12.89 -7.44
CA ALA A 39 -12.58 13.11 -8.88
C ALA A 39 -13.71 12.30 -9.53
N TYR A 40 -13.86 11.03 -9.14
CA TYR A 40 -14.93 10.18 -9.66
C TYR A 40 -16.31 10.72 -9.30
N ARG A 41 -16.53 11.14 -8.04
CA ARG A 41 -17.78 11.72 -7.58
C ARG A 41 -18.11 13.03 -8.31
N ALA A 42 -17.12 13.86 -8.57
CA ALA A 42 -17.30 15.09 -9.34
C ALA A 42 -17.71 14.82 -10.81
N ALA A 43 -17.18 13.75 -11.40
CA ALA A 43 -17.55 13.31 -12.76
C ALA A 43 -18.95 12.64 -12.82
N HIS A 44 -19.45 12.09 -11.70
CA HIS A 44 -20.72 11.35 -11.62
C HIS A 44 -21.64 11.92 -10.52
N PRO A 45 -22.11 13.16 -10.66
CA PRO A 45 -22.91 13.83 -9.61
C PRO A 45 -24.25 13.14 -9.32
N GLY A 46 -24.76 12.34 -10.25
CA GLY A 46 -25.96 11.49 -10.07
C GLY A 46 -25.69 10.14 -9.39
N GLY A 47 -24.47 9.90 -8.90
CA GLY A 47 -24.12 8.65 -8.22
C GLY A 47 -24.27 7.41 -9.13
N ARG A 48 -24.89 6.34 -8.61
CA ARG A 48 -25.08 5.07 -9.33
C ARG A 48 -25.85 5.24 -10.65
N ASP A 49 -26.87 6.09 -10.67
CA ASP A 49 -27.69 6.29 -11.88
C ASP A 49 -26.92 6.97 -13.01
N ALA A 50 -25.91 7.77 -12.69
CA ALA A 50 -25.04 8.45 -13.66
C ALA A 50 -24.02 7.52 -14.34
N ARG A 51 -23.88 6.26 -13.90
CA ARG A 51 -22.89 5.30 -14.44
C ARG A 51 -23.31 4.62 -15.74
N GLY A 52 -24.54 4.85 -16.22
CA GLY A 52 -25.03 4.22 -17.46
C GLY A 52 -25.03 2.69 -17.41
N GLY A 53 -25.27 2.10 -16.23
CA GLY A 53 -25.29 0.65 -16.03
C GLY A 53 -23.91 0.01 -15.81
N ARG A 54 -22.81 0.79 -15.79
CA ARG A 54 -21.47 0.27 -15.50
C ARG A 54 -21.31 -0.07 -14.03
N ARG A 55 -20.62 -1.16 -13.74
CA ARG A 55 -20.27 -1.53 -12.35
C ARG A 55 -19.07 -0.71 -11.87
N LEU A 56 -19.03 -0.42 -10.58
CA LEU A 56 -17.95 0.33 -9.95
C LEU A 56 -17.14 -0.54 -8.99
N ALA A 57 -15.84 -0.64 -9.22
CA ALA A 57 -14.89 -1.19 -8.28
C ALA A 57 -14.05 -0.09 -7.64
N VAL A 58 -13.97 -0.07 -6.30
CA VAL A 58 -13.06 0.81 -5.56
C VAL A 58 -11.90 -0.02 -5.04
N CYS A 59 -10.69 0.34 -5.43
CA CYS A 59 -9.45 -0.24 -4.89
C CYS A 59 -8.95 0.69 -3.78
N ALA A 60 -9.14 0.28 -2.53
CA ALA A 60 -8.75 1.04 -1.34
C ALA A 60 -7.41 0.53 -0.80
N GLY A 61 -6.57 1.44 -0.30
CA GLY A 61 -5.28 1.03 0.24
C GLY A 61 -4.29 2.17 0.45
N ASP A 62 -3.03 1.78 0.47
CA ASP A 62 -1.88 2.66 0.68
C ASP A 62 -1.14 3.00 -0.63
N SER A 63 0.19 3.19 -0.56
CA SER A 63 1.04 3.50 -1.72
C SER A 63 1.08 2.38 -2.77
N LEU A 64 0.88 1.13 -2.37
CA LEU A 64 0.81 -0.02 -3.27
C LEU A 64 -0.41 0.07 -4.20
N THR A 65 -1.52 0.58 -3.69
CA THR A 65 -2.74 0.85 -4.47
C THR A 65 -2.64 2.16 -5.23
N ARG A 66 -2.08 3.21 -4.60
CA ARG A 66 -1.92 4.54 -5.22
C ARG A 66 -1.13 4.48 -6.53
N GLY A 67 -0.12 3.64 -6.62
CA GLY A 67 0.67 3.45 -7.84
C GLY A 67 1.62 4.60 -8.21
N ALA A 68 1.94 5.52 -7.28
CA ALA A 68 2.86 6.64 -7.57
C ALA A 68 4.34 6.26 -7.43
N VAL A 69 4.63 5.26 -6.64
CA VAL A 69 5.98 4.70 -6.38
C VAL A 69 6.01 3.19 -6.61
N SER A 70 4.90 2.65 -7.08
CA SER A 70 4.63 1.28 -7.47
C SER A 70 4.00 1.30 -8.86
N VAL A 71 4.02 0.20 -9.58
CA VAL A 71 3.19 0.07 -10.79
C VAL A 71 1.71 0.07 -10.39
N ASP A 72 0.90 0.84 -11.10
CA ASP A 72 -0.54 0.99 -10.84
C ASP A 72 -1.33 -0.24 -11.32
N TYR A 73 -1.59 -1.18 -10.42
CA TYR A 73 -2.40 -2.36 -10.71
C TYR A 73 -3.87 -2.03 -10.98
N VAL A 74 -4.37 -0.88 -10.47
CA VAL A 74 -5.75 -0.45 -10.72
C VAL A 74 -5.94 -0.01 -12.17
N ALA A 75 -4.95 0.67 -12.74
CA ALA A 75 -4.93 0.98 -14.17
C ALA A 75 -4.88 -0.30 -15.04
N MET A 76 -4.13 -1.33 -14.60
CA MET A 76 -4.13 -2.63 -15.27
C MET A 76 -5.51 -3.29 -15.26
N LEU A 77 -6.25 -3.20 -14.16
CA LEU A 77 -7.63 -3.70 -14.06
C LEU A 77 -8.57 -2.98 -15.04
N GLY A 78 -8.48 -1.66 -15.13
CA GLY A 78 -9.26 -0.86 -16.07
C GLY A 78 -9.06 -1.29 -17.53
N ALA A 79 -7.82 -1.66 -17.89
CA ALA A 79 -7.52 -2.19 -19.23
C ALA A 79 -8.07 -3.60 -19.47
N ARG A 80 -8.18 -4.44 -18.44
CA ARG A 80 -8.64 -5.84 -18.52
C ARG A 80 -10.15 -6.01 -18.42
N LEU A 81 -10.82 -5.08 -17.75
CA LEU A 81 -12.25 -5.13 -17.42
C LEU A 81 -12.97 -3.86 -17.91
N PRO A 82 -13.16 -3.69 -19.22
CA PRO A 82 -13.73 -2.47 -19.81
C PRO A 82 -15.17 -2.18 -19.37
N ASP A 83 -15.91 -3.18 -18.88
CA ASP A 83 -17.28 -3.03 -18.38
C ASP A 83 -17.37 -2.48 -16.95
N TRP A 84 -16.23 -2.28 -16.30
CA TRP A 84 -16.14 -1.71 -14.97
C TRP A 84 -15.56 -0.30 -14.99
N ASP A 85 -16.02 0.54 -14.08
CA ASP A 85 -15.32 1.74 -13.67
C ASP A 85 -14.41 1.42 -12.48
N PHE A 86 -13.24 2.03 -12.46
CA PHE A 86 -12.27 1.82 -11.38
C PHE A 86 -11.95 3.13 -10.68
N VAL A 87 -12.08 3.12 -9.35
CA VAL A 87 -11.61 4.20 -8.49
C VAL A 87 -10.40 3.73 -7.70
N ASN A 88 -9.30 4.46 -7.85
CA ASN A 88 -8.09 4.26 -7.08
C ASN A 88 -8.15 5.11 -5.81
N ALA A 89 -8.51 4.50 -4.68
CA ALA A 89 -8.57 5.12 -3.37
C ALA A 89 -7.32 4.84 -2.52
N GLY A 90 -6.17 4.64 -3.16
CA GLY A 90 -4.87 4.52 -2.49
C GLY A 90 -4.33 5.88 -2.04
N VAL A 91 -3.77 5.93 -0.82
CA VAL A 91 -3.10 7.10 -0.26
C VAL A 91 -1.75 6.70 0.31
N ASN A 92 -0.69 7.40 -0.12
CA ASN A 92 0.67 7.07 0.30
C ASN A 92 0.83 7.06 1.83
N ALA A 93 1.53 6.03 2.32
CA ALA A 93 1.84 5.82 3.73
C ALA A 93 0.64 5.66 4.67
N ASP A 94 -0.58 5.43 4.16
CA ASP A 94 -1.72 5.12 5.02
C ASP A 94 -1.50 3.78 5.73
N LEU A 95 -1.82 3.78 7.04
CA LEU A 95 -2.05 2.58 7.82
C LEU A 95 -3.53 2.21 7.73
N ALA A 96 -3.90 1.04 8.24
CA ALA A 96 -5.30 0.63 8.32
C ALA A 96 -6.18 1.64 9.06
N PHE A 97 -5.65 2.28 10.10
CA PHE A 97 -6.32 3.38 10.82
C PHE A 97 -6.69 4.54 9.89
N ASN A 98 -5.74 5.02 9.08
CA ASN A 98 -5.97 6.15 8.19
C ASN A 98 -6.98 5.82 7.10
N LEU A 99 -6.97 4.59 6.59
CA LEU A 99 -7.99 4.13 5.66
C LEU A 99 -9.36 4.07 6.32
N ALA A 100 -9.46 3.60 7.58
CA ALA A 100 -10.70 3.57 8.35
C ALA A 100 -11.31 4.97 8.54
N GLU A 101 -10.47 5.98 8.83
CA GLU A 101 -10.91 7.37 9.04
C GLU A 101 -11.50 8.03 7.78
N ARG A 102 -11.20 7.52 6.58
CA ARG A 102 -11.73 8.07 5.31
C ARG A 102 -12.69 7.13 4.57
N MET A 103 -13.27 6.16 5.28
CA MET A 103 -14.24 5.23 4.67
C MET A 103 -15.46 5.91 4.09
N ASP A 104 -15.88 7.05 4.64
CA ASP A 104 -17.05 7.81 4.13
C ASP A 104 -16.87 8.24 2.66
N GLU A 105 -15.63 8.53 2.22
CA GLU A 105 -15.35 8.86 0.81
C GLU A 105 -15.64 7.68 -0.12
N ILE A 106 -15.36 6.46 0.34
CA ILE A 106 -15.55 5.21 -0.42
C ILE A 106 -17.01 4.80 -0.40
N VAL A 107 -17.62 4.84 0.78
CA VAL A 107 -19.05 4.52 0.97
C VAL A 107 -19.94 5.43 0.13
N ALA A 108 -19.63 6.73 0.07
CA ALA A 108 -20.39 7.71 -0.69
C ALA A 108 -20.41 7.45 -2.21
N LEU A 109 -19.56 6.58 -2.72
CA LEU A 109 -19.55 6.17 -4.12
C LEU A 109 -20.56 5.07 -4.43
N ASP A 110 -21.14 4.41 -3.43
CA ASP A 110 -22.00 3.22 -3.57
C ASP A 110 -21.42 2.18 -4.55
N PRO A 111 -20.22 1.62 -4.25
CA PRO A 111 -19.52 0.71 -5.14
C PRO A 111 -20.23 -0.66 -5.25
N ASP A 112 -19.99 -1.38 -6.35
CA ASP A 112 -20.42 -2.77 -6.53
C ASP A 112 -19.39 -3.76 -5.97
N ALA A 113 -18.12 -3.35 -5.92
CA ALA A 113 -17.05 -4.12 -5.30
C ALA A 113 -16.00 -3.21 -4.67
N VAL A 114 -15.40 -3.66 -3.56
CA VAL A 114 -14.26 -3.00 -2.91
C VAL A 114 -13.16 -4.02 -2.66
N THR A 115 -11.95 -3.70 -3.12
CA THR A 115 -10.74 -4.44 -2.71
C THR A 115 -9.93 -3.58 -1.74
N VAL A 116 -9.37 -4.19 -0.70
CA VAL A 116 -8.56 -3.52 0.32
C VAL A 116 -7.16 -4.10 0.34
N LEU A 117 -6.14 -3.27 0.07
CA LEU A 117 -4.73 -3.61 0.17
C LEU A 117 -4.05 -2.59 1.09
N VAL A 118 -3.98 -2.91 2.38
CA VAL A 118 -3.40 -2.05 3.43
C VAL A 118 -2.76 -2.91 4.51
N GLY A 119 -1.73 -2.37 5.18
CA GLY A 119 -1.04 -3.07 6.27
C GLY A 119 0.48 -3.03 6.16
N THR A 120 1.04 -2.73 5.00
CA THR A 120 2.49 -2.63 4.82
C THR A 120 3.09 -1.53 5.70
N ASN A 121 2.41 -0.40 5.85
CA ASN A 121 2.85 0.68 6.72
C ASN A 121 2.63 0.36 8.20
N ASP A 122 1.62 -0.43 8.54
CA ASP A 122 1.40 -0.97 9.88
C ASP A 122 2.59 -1.86 10.29
N VAL A 123 3.07 -2.73 9.39
CA VAL A 123 4.30 -3.52 9.60
C VAL A 123 5.51 -2.60 9.75
N ASN A 124 5.72 -1.67 8.82
CA ASN A 124 6.86 -0.74 8.85
C ASN A 124 6.95 0.04 10.17
N ALA A 125 5.81 0.46 10.70
CA ALA A 125 5.72 1.17 11.97
C ALA A 125 6.16 0.33 13.18
N THR A 126 6.29 -1.01 13.04
CA THR A 126 6.77 -1.89 14.11
C THR A 126 8.28 -2.11 14.10
N PHE A 127 9.01 -1.63 13.08
CA PHE A 127 10.46 -1.87 12.94
C PHE A 127 11.34 -1.01 13.84
N GLY A 128 10.84 -0.59 14.97
CA GLY A 128 11.58 0.11 15.99
C GLY A 128 10.87 1.37 16.47
N PHE A 129 11.43 1.94 17.53
CA PHE A 129 10.86 3.08 18.21
C PHE A 129 10.73 4.31 17.28
N GLN A 130 11.78 4.60 16.50
CA GLN A 130 11.80 5.75 15.59
C GLN A 130 10.74 5.62 14.48
N ALA A 131 10.58 4.42 13.91
CA ALA A 131 9.55 4.16 12.93
C ALA A 131 8.15 4.37 13.52
N ALA A 132 7.87 3.79 14.70
CA ALA A 132 6.59 3.94 15.38
C ALA A 132 6.23 5.41 15.63
N TYR A 133 7.15 6.19 16.23
CA TYR A 133 6.90 7.61 16.51
C TYR A 133 6.79 8.44 15.22
N GLY A 134 7.57 8.12 14.19
CA GLY A 134 7.46 8.75 12.88
C GLY A 134 6.06 8.61 12.29
N TYR A 135 5.50 7.40 12.30
CA TYR A 135 4.13 7.15 11.82
C TYR A 135 3.08 7.80 12.73
N ILE A 136 3.21 7.71 14.06
CA ILE A 136 2.28 8.37 14.99
C ILE A 136 2.20 9.86 14.68
N ALA A 137 3.34 10.54 14.54
CA ALA A 137 3.38 11.99 14.28
C ALA A 137 2.87 12.33 12.87
N ALA A 138 3.33 11.63 11.84
CA ALA A 138 3.00 11.94 10.43
C ALA A 138 1.56 11.58 10.07
N LYS A 139 1.01 10.51 10.64
CA LYS A 139 -0.31 9.97 10.33
C LYS A 139 -1.33 10.18 11.44
N ARG A 140 -0.98 10.91 12.51
CA ARG A 140 -1.86 11.27 13.63
C ARG A 140 -2.51 10.07 14.28
N LEU A 141 -1.72 9.00 14.49
CA LEU A 141 -2.26 7.79 15.09
C LEU A 141 -2.60 8.02 16.57
N PRO A 142 -3.71 7.48 17.07
CA PRO A 142 -4.13 7.65 18.45
C PRO A 142 -3.27 6.84 19.43
N GLU A 143 -2.63 5.78 18.94
CA GLU A 143 -1.80 4.89 19.73
C GLU A 143 -0.66 4.27 18.91
N ARG A 144 0.17 3.46 19.57
CA ARG A 144 1.30 2.79 18.91
C ARG A 144 0.81 1.67 18.00
N PRO A 145 1.25 1.62 16.72
CA PRO A 145 0.91 0.55 15.80
C PRO A 145 1.35 -0.82 16.31
N GLY A 146 0.50 -1.81 16.10
CA GLY A 146 0.73 -3.20 16.45
C GLY A 146 -0.38 -4.12 15.92
N HIS A 147 -0.25 -5.42 16.16
CA HIS A 147 -1.15 -6.43 15.59
C HIS A 147 -2.62 -6.22 15.98
N LEU A 148 -2.89 -5.90 17.26
CA LEU A 148 -4.25 -5.70 17.75
C LEU A 148 -4.88 -4.45 17.13
N PHE A 149 -4.16 -3.34 17.15
CA PHE A 149 -4.62 -2.08 16.56
C PHE A 149 -4.91 -2.23 15.05
N PHE A 150 -4.00 -2.89 14.32
CA PHE A 150 -4.21 -3.21 12.90
C PHE A 150 -5.48 -4.03 12.68
N ARG A 151 -5.65 -5.11 13.46
CA ARG A 151 -6.81 -6.00 13.36
C ARG A 151 -8.13 -5.26 13.61
N GLU A 152 -8.20 -4.44 14.66
CA GLU A 152 -9.39 -3.65 14.99
C GLU A 152 -9.73 -2.65 13.88
N CYS A 153 -8.74 -1.95 13.33
CA CYS A 153 -8.93 -1.04 12.21
C CYS A 153 -9.45 -1.78 10.97
N LEU A 154 -8.88 -2.94 10.64
CA LEU A 154 -9.30 -3.73 9.48
C LEU A 154 -10.74 -4.24 9.63
N ILE A 155 -11.13 -4.72 10.81
CA ILE A 155 -12.51 -5.08 11.13
C ILE A 155 -13.43 -3.85 10.98
N GLY A 156 -13.01 -2.70 11.47
CA GLY A 156 -13.75 -1.44 11.33
C GLY A 156 -14.03 -1.07 9.88
N ILE A 157 -13.03 -1.21 9.00
CA ILE A 157 -13.16 -0.99 7.56
C ILE A 157 -14.21 -1.92 6.95
N VAL A 158 -14.08 -3.23 7.19
CA VAL A 158 -15.02 -4.22 6.62
C VAL A 158 -16.44 -3.97 7.10
N ARG A 159 -16.62 -3.73 8.39
CA ARG A 159 -17.95 -3.47 8.98
C ARG A 159 -18.56 -2.15 8.49
N ALA A 160 -17.75 -1.12 8.26
CA ALA A 160 -18.23 0.13 7.66
C ALA A 160 -18.77 -0.11 6.24
N LEU A 161 -18.04 -0.85 5.43
CA LEU A 161 -18.48 -1.23 4.08
C LEU A 161 -19.77 -2.06 4.09
N LYS A 162 -19.83 -3.09 4.94
CA LYS A 162 -21.02 -3.96 5.07
C LYS A 162 -22.27 -3.21 5.52
N ARG A 163 -22.12 -2.25 6.46
CA ARG A 163 -23.26 -1.47 6.96
C ARG A 163 -23.79 -0.48 5.96
N SER A 164 -22.93 0.07 5.13
CA SER A 164 -23.24 1.27 4.34
C SER A 164 -23.28 1.03 2.84
N THR A 165 -22.94 -0.16 2.37
CA THR A 165 -22.92 -0.52 0.95
C THR A 165 -23.47 -1.92 0.70
N ARG A 166 -23.71 -2.23 -0.56
CA ARG A 166 -23.98 -3.61 -1.04
C ARG A 166 -22.78 -4.21 -1.75
N ALA A 167 -21.61 -3.59 -1.60
CA ALA A 167 -20.41 -4.00 -2.28
C ALA A 167 -19.96 -5.40 -1.88
N ARG A 168 -19.50 -6.17 -2.84
CA ARG A 168 -18.66 -7.34 -2.55
C ARG A 168 -17.31 -6.83 -2.05
N ILE A 169 -16.79 -7.46 -1.00
CA ILE A 169 -15.57 -7.01 -0.32
C ILE A 169 -14.50 -8.08 -0.41
N ALA A 170 -13.28 -7.68 -0.75
CA ALA A 170 -12.12 -8.55 -0.73
C ALA A 170 -10.92 -7.89 -0.04
N LEU A 171 -10.21 -8.65 0.79
CA LEU A 171 -9.00 -8.23 1.49
C LEU A 171 -7.80 -8.92 0.86
N PHE A 172 -6.82 -8.15 0.40
CA PHE A 172 -5.53 -8.70 0.00
C PHE A 172 -4.65 -8.98 1.21
N SER A 173 -3.93 -10.10 1.22
CA SER A 173 -2.70 -10.18 2.03
C SER A 173 -1.66 -9.21 1.50
N ILE A 174 -0.84 -8.65 2.40
CA ILE A 174 0.18 -7.66 2.01
C ILE A 174 1.40 -8.35 1.40
N PRO A 175 2.08 -7.71 0.42
CA PRO A 175 3.35 -8.21 -0.12
C PRO A 175 4.41 -8.41 0.97
N PRO A 176 5.43 -9.26 0.74
CA PRO A 176 6.59 -9.31 1.62
C PRO A 176 7.35 -7.97 1.57
N ILE A 177 8.00 -7.60 2.69
CA ILE A 177 8.95 -6.50 2.72
C ILE A 177 10.33 -7.06 2.45
N GLY A 178 10.90 -6.73 1.30
CA GLY A 178 12.08 -7.35 0.74
C GLY A 178 11.81 -8.70 0.09
N GLU A 179 12.86 -9.29 -0.51
CA GLU A 179 12.80 -10.57 -1.18
C GLU A 179 13.79 -11.59 -0.57
N ASP A 180 14.17 -11.38 0.69
CA ASP A 180 14.98 -12.31 1.48
C ASP A 180 14.10 -13.01 2.52
N PRO A 181 13.76 -14.30 2.32
CA PRO A 181 12.89 -15.05 3.24
C PRO A 181 13.47 -15.19 4.65
N GLY A 182 14.79 -15.09 4.81
CA GLY A 182 15.46 -15.14 6.10
C GLY A 182 15.42 -13.83 6.88
N HIS A 183 15.00 -12.72 6.24
CA HIS A 183 15.02 -11.43 6.88
C HIS A 183 13.75 -11.19 7.74
N TYR A 184 13.93 -10.63 8.94
CA TYR A 184 12.82 -10.39 9.87
C TYR A 184 11.69 -9.53 9.30
N ALA A 185 11.97 -8.60 8.39
CA ALA A 185 10.93 -7.77 7.76
C ALA A 185 10.03 -8.59 6.83
N TYR A 186 10.61 -9.54 6.08
CA TYR A 186 9.88 -10.49 5.26
C TYR A 186 8.96 -11.38 6.12
N ILE A 187 9.51 -11.92 7.23
CA ILE A 187 8.79 -12.79 8.17
C ILE A 187 7.65 -11.99 8.85
N ARG A 188 7.90 -10.76 9.27
CA ARG A 188 6.89 -9.94 9.95
C ARG A 188 5.63 -9.70 9.11
N THR A 189 5.76 -9.64 7.79
CA THR A 189 4.58 -9.48 6.91
C THR A 189 3.68 -10.71 6.89
N GLU A 190 4.18 -11.88 7.29
CA GLU A 190 3.38 -13.10 7.43
C GLU A 190 2.40 -13.03 8.60
N ASP A 191 2.82 -12.46 9.74
CA ASP A 191 1.95 -12.23 10.89
C ASP A 191 0.73 -11.40 10.49
N TYR A 192 0.96 -10.31 9.73
CA TYR A 192 -0.12 -9.43 9.26
C TYR A 192 -0.98 -10.08 8.18
N ALA A 193 -0.40 -10.85 7.27
CA ALA A 193 -1.15 -11.62 6.29
C ALA A 193 -2.08 -12.64 6.97
N THR A 194 -1.61 -13.26 8.06
CA THR A 194 -2.42 -14.18 8.88
C THR A 194 -3.60 -13.44 9.52
N ILE A 195 -3.37 -12.25 10.10
CA ILE A 195 -4.46 -11.44 10.66
C ILE A 195 -5.49 -11.08 9.58
N ILE A 196 -5.04 -10.66 8.38
CA ILE A 196 -5.95 -10.33 7.28
C ILE A 196 -6.80 -11.54 6.89
N LYS A 197 -6.19 -12.73 6.80
CA LYS A 197 -6.88 -13.97 6.48
C LYS A 197 -7.92 -14.37 7.55
N GLU A 198 -7.58 -14.18 8.82
CA GLU A 198 -8.49 -14.41 9.93
C GLU A 198 -9.66 -13.44 9.91
N VAL A 199 -9.42 -12.16 9.72
CA VAL A 199 -10.46 -11.12 9.60
C VAL A 199 -11.36 -11.39 8.40
N ALA A 200 -10.80 -11.77 7.24
CA ALA A 200 -11.60 -12.12 6.08
C ALA A 200 -12.56 -13.28 6.36
N ARG A 201 -12.08 -14.32 7.05
CA ARG A 201 -12.90 -15.47 7.46
C ARG A 201 -13.97 -15.08 8.47
N GLU A 202 -13.61 -14.34 9.52
CA GLU A 202 -14.54 -13.96 10.60
C GLU A 202 -15.62 -12.99 10.12
N GLU A 203 -15.24 -12.07 9.24
CA GLU A 203 -16.16 -11.11 8.65
C GLU A 203 -16.80 -11.63 7.33
N GLU A 204 -16.60 -12.90 6.97
CA GLU A 204 -17.18 -13.53 5.78
C GLU A 204 -17.04 -12.69 4.51
N VAL A 205 -15.81 -12.21 4.26
CA VAL A 205 -15.41 -11.50 3.03
C VAL A 205 -14.33 -12.27 2.29
N GLU A 206 -14.09 -11.95 1.02
CA GLU A 206 -13.13 -12.66 0.21
C GLU A 206 -11.69 -12.36 0.65
N TYR A 207 -10.85 -13.40 0.67
CA TYR A 207 -9.41 -13.27 0.88
C TYR A 207 -8.66 -13.43 -0.44
N LEU A 208 -7.81 -12.44 -0.78
CA LEU A 208 -6.96 -12.46 -1.97
C LEU A 208 -5.51 -12.73 -1.56
N PRO A 209 -4.96 -13.93 -1.85
CA PRO A 209 -3.67 -14.39 -1.32
C PRO A 209 -2.49 -13.79 -2.09
N LEU A 210 -2.30 -12.46 -2.03
CA LEU A 210 -1.24 -11.76 -2.78
C LEU A 210 0.15 -12.17 -2.28
N ARG A 211 0.36 -12.15 -0.94
CA ARG A 211 1.64 -12.57 -0.36
C ARG A 211 2.02 -13.98 -0.80
N GLU A 212 1.08 -14.90 -0.69
CA GLU A 212 1.31 -16.31 -0.99
C GLU A 212 1.69 -16.51 -2.46
N ARG A 213 1.04 -15.77 -3.36
CA ARG A 213 1.37 -15.82 -4.80
C ARG A 213 2.75 -15.22 -5.10
N LEU A 214 3.09 -14.10 -4.46
CA LEU A 214 4.41 -13.47 -4.60
C LEU A 214 5.53 -14.35 -4.02
N CYS A 215 5.33 -14.91 -2.83
CA CYS A 215 6.30 -15.81 -2.21
C CYS A 215 6.50 -17.08 -3.04
N ALA A 216 5.42 -17.72 -3.50
CA ALA A 216 5.50 -18.91 -4.36
C ALA A 216 6.24 -18.61 -5.68
N TYR A 217 6.10 -17.42 -6.24
CA TYR A 217 6.86 -17.00 -7.41
C TYR A 217 8.37 -16.88 -7.08
N LEU A 218 8.72 -16.25 -5.95
CA LEU A 218 10.11 -16.10 -5.52
C LEU A 218 10.76 -17.45 -5.22
N ASP A 219 10.03 -18.35 -4.57
CA ASP A 219 10.50 -19.70 -4.21
C ASP A 219 10.80 -20.58 -5.44
N ALA A 220 10.12 -20.30 -6.56
CA ALA A 220 10.37 -20.99 -7.84
C ALA A 220 11.61 -20.48 -8.59
N LEU A 221 12.19 -19.35 -8.17
CA LEU A 221 13.37 -18.78 -8.79
C LEU A 221 14.66 -19.27 -8.14
N PRO A 222 15.77 -19.36 -8.90
CA PRO A 222 17.07 -19.57 -8.28
C PRO A 222 17.43 -18.38 -7.38
N PRO A 223 18.16 -18.60 -6.27
CA PRO A 223 18.64 -17.53 -5.44
C PRO A 223 19.39 -16.47 -6.26
N PRO A 224 19.06 -15.18 -6.11
CA PRO A 224 19.72 -14.13 -6.87
C PRO A 224 21.20 -14.03 -6.47
N SER A 225 22.08 -13.89 -7.48
CA SER A 225 23.52 -13.73 -7.27
C SER A 225 24.04 -12.54 -8.10
N PRO A 226 24.50 -11.45 -7.48
CA PRO A 226 24.51 -11.17 -6.03
C PRO A 226 23.11 -10.98 -5.43
N PRO A 227 22.95 -11.06 -4.09
CA PRO A 227 21.65 -10.93 -3.44
C PRO A 227 21.00 -9.56 -3.70
N PRO A 228 19.67 -9.45 -3.55
CA PRO A 228 18.97 -8.18 -3.72
C PRO A 228 19.40 -7.16 -2.66
N LEU A 229 18.99 -5.91 -2.87
CA LEU A 229 19.28 -4.82 -1.95
C LEU A 229 18.74 -5.15 -0.55
N GLY A 230 19.58 -5.01 0.47
CA GLY A 230 19.21 -5.33 1.86
C GLY A 230 18.32 -4.26 2.50
N PHE A 231 17.54 -4.65 3.50
CA PHE A 231 16.55 -3.83 4.22
C PHE A 231 17.07 -2.45 4.69
N ARG A 232 18.31 -2.38 5.18
CA ARG A 232 18.92 -1.11 5.63
C ARG A 232 19.01 -0.05 4.53
N SER A 233 18.95 -0.46 3.27
CA SER A 233 19.05 0.41 2.11
C SER A 233 17.69 0.81 1.54
N PHE A 234 16.56 0.26 2.04
CA PHE A 234 15.24 0.49 1.45
C PHE A 234 14.81 1.96 1.49
N GLY A 235 15.06 2.67 2.60
CA GLY A 235 14.75 4.11 2.69
C GLY A 235 15.49 4.93 1.62
N LYS A 236 16.77 4.62 1.37
CA LYS A 236 17.52 5.25 0.27
C LYS A 236 17.00 4.82 -1.07
N ALA A 237 16.70 3.53 -1.25
CA ALA A 237 16.16 2.98 -2.50
C ALA A 237 14.83 3.63 -2.90
N GLN A 238 13.94 3.90 -1.94
CA GLN A 238 12.68 4.62 -2.19
C GLN A 238 12.91 6.04 -2.72
N LEU A 239 13.81 6.79 -2.06
CA LEU A 239 14.16 8.15 -2.52
C LEU A 239 14.81 8.13 -3.91
N ASP A 240 15.72 7.20 -4.15
CA ASP A 240 16.42 7.07 -5.42
C ASP A 240 15.46 6.59 -6.52
N ALA A 241 14.52 5.69 -6.21
CA ALA A 241 13.49 5.24 -7.14
C ALA A 241 12.59 6.39 -7.60
N GLY A 242 12.09 7.20 -6.66
CA GLY A 242 11.28 8.36 -6.99
C GLY A 242 12.02 9.40 -7.85
N ARG A 243 13.32 9.61 -7.57
CA ARG A 243 14.17 10.50 -8.38
C ARG A 243 14.45 9.93 -9.76
N ALA A 244 14.79 8.64 -9.84
CA ALA A 244 15.09 7.98 -11.10
C ALA A 244 13.88 7.95 -12.03
N GLN A 245 12.70 7.68 -11.52
CA GLN A 245 11.47 7.71 -12.26
C GLN A 245 11.14 9.15 -12.72
N ARG A 246 11.18 10.13 -11.80
CA ARG A 246 10.72 11.50 -12.08
C ARG A 246 11.69 12.32 -12.95
N TYR A 247 13.00 12.17 -12.75
CA TYR A 247 14.01 13.01 -13.41
C TYR A 247 14.82 12.31 -14.48
N LEU A 248 14.92 10.97 -14.44
CA LEU A 248 15.67 10.18 -15.41
C LEU A 248 14.77 9.38 -16.35
N GLY A 249 13.45 9.42 -16.16
CA GLY A 249 12.46 8.70 -16.96
C GLY A 249 12.58 7.17 -16.88
N LYS A 250 13.26 6.63 -15.85
CA LYS A 250 13.39 5.17 -15.68
C LYS A 250 12.06 4.55 -15.30
N SER A 251 11.74 3.43 -15.90
CA SER A 251 10.62 2.59 -15.50
C SER A 251 10.88 1.95 -14.13
N PHE A 252 9.81 1.57 -13.44
CA PHE A 252 9.94 0.83 -12.18
C PHE A 252 10.61 -0.53 -12.37
N ASP A 253 10.49 -1.16 -13.53
CA ASP A 253 11.16 -2.42 -13.84
C ASP A 253 12.67 -2.24 -14.00
N GLU A 254 13.13 -1.17 -14.64
CA GLU A 254 14.56 -0.84 -14.73
C GLU A 254 15.16 -0.54 -13.35
N ILE A 255 14.41 0.13 -12.48
CA ILE A 255 14.83 0.41 -11.10
C ILE A 255 14.87 -0.89 -10.30
N SER A 256 13.85 -1.74 -10.41
CA SER A 256 13.77 -3.08 -9.82
C SER A 256 14.98 -3.92 -10.18
N ALA A 257 15.31 -4.00 -11.47
CA ALA A 257 16.48 -4.72 -11.97
C ALA A 257 17.80 -4.16 -11.41
N SER A 258 17.92 -2.82 -11.33
CA SER A 258 19.11 -2.18 -10.73
C SER A 258 19.28 -2.51 -9.25
N ASN A 259 18.17 -2.70 -8.53
CA ASN A 259 18.14 -3.10 -7.12
C ASN A 259 18.15 -4.63 -6.94
N ARG A 260 18.15 -5.39 -8.03
CA ARG A 260 18.16 -6.86 -8.08
C ARG A 260 16.93 -7.50 -7.43
N PHE A 261 15.77 -6.83 -7.50
CA PHE A 261 14.49 -7.39 -7.12
C PHE A 261 13.80 -8.05 -8.33
N HIS A 262 12.97 -9.05 -8.05
CA HIS A 262 12.14 -9.74 -9.04
C HIS A 262 10.71 -9.19 -9.12
N LEU A 263 10.17 -8.76 -7.98
CA LEU A 263 8.78 -8.33 -7.82
C LEU A 263 8.66 -6.92 -7.24
N LEU A 264 9.72 -6.42 -6.59
CA LEU A 264 9.72 -5.15 -5.88
C LEU A 264 10.63 -4.13 -6.57
N VAL A 265 10.32 -2.84 -6.43
CA VAL A 265 11.11 -1.72 -6.95
C VAL A 265 12.24 -1.36 -5.98
N ASP A 266 11.90 -1.21 -4.71
CA ASP A 266 12.72 -0.61 -3.65
C ASP A 266 12.71 -1.42 -2.34
N GLY A 267 12.19 -2.63 -2.39
CA GLY A 267 12.01 -3.54 -1.27
C GLY A 267 10.61 -3.48 -0.64
N ILE A 268 9.73 -2.59 -1.10
CA ILE A 268 8.35 -2.45 -0.63
C ILE A 268 7.36 -2.39 -1.79
N HIS A 269 7.60 -1.50 -2.76
CA HIS A 269 6.67 -1.19 -3.84
C HIS A 269 6.80 -2.18 -4.99
N MET A 270 5.67 -2.58 -5.57
CA MET A 270 5.62 -3.59 -6.64
C MET A 270 6.07 -3.02 -7.98
N ASN A 271 6.88 -3.80 -8.71
CA ASN A 271 7.16 -3.59 -10.12
C ASN A 271 6.00 -4.12 -11.00
N SER A 272 6.15 -4.15 -12.31
CA SER A 272 5.08 -4.59 -13.24
C SER A 272 4.66 -6.05 -12.99
N HIS A 273 5.57 -6.91 -12.60
CA HIS A 273 5.30 -8.32 -12.34
C HIS A 273 4.50 -8.50 -11.03
N GLY A 274 4.94 -7.87 -9.94
CA GLY A 274 4.20 -7.89 -8.67
C GLY A 274 2.80 -7.28 -8.81
N ALA A 275 2.69 -6.15 -9.51
CA ALA A 275 1.42 -5.48 -9.78
C ALA A 275 0.48 -6.33 -10.66
N ALA A 276 1.03 -7.08 -11.64
CA ALA A 276 0.24 -7.99 -12.47
C ALA A 276 -0.40 -9.11 -11.65
N ILE A 277 0.31 -9.67 -10.66
CA ILE A 277 -0.23 -10.69 -9.75
C ILE A 277 -1.37 -10.11 -8.91
N ALA A 278 -1.22 -8.87 -8.41
CA ALA A 278 -2.30 -8.20 -7.68
C ALA A 278 -3.53 -7.95 -8.58
N ALA A 279 -3.31 -7.49 -9.82
CA ALA A 279 -4.38 -7.28 -10.79
C ALA A 279 -5.09 -8.60 -11.14
N GLU A 280 -4.38 -9.72 -11.32
CA GLU A 280 -4.98 -11.03 -11.59
C GLU A 280 -5.89 -11.51 -10.46
N LEU A 281 -5.47 -11.34 -9.22
CA LEU A 281 -6.27 -11.72 -8.05
C LEU A 281 -7.54 -10.88 -7.95
N ALA A 282 -7.43 -9.55 -8.13
CA ALA A 282 -8.59 -8.68 -8.14
C ALA A 282 -9.53 -8.96 -9.33
N GLU A 283 -8.98 -9.20 -10.53
CA GLU A 283 -9.76 -9.59 -11.71
C GLU A 283 -10.54 -10.87 -11.44
N GLY A 284 -9.90 -11.90 -10.87
CA GLY A 284 -10.56 -13.15 -10.50
C GLY A 284 -11.72 -12.95 -9.51
N PHE A 285 -11.58 -12.02 -8.55
CA PHE A 285 -12.66 -11.63 -7.66
C PHE A 285 -13.79 -10.90 -8.40
N LEU A 286 -13.48 -9.95 -9.27
CA LEU A 286 -14.46 -9.10 -9.95
C LEU A 286 -15.27 -9.87 -11.01
N ARG A 287 -14.70 -10.91 -11.63
CA ARG A 287 -15.38 -11.74 -12.65
C ARG A 287 -16.40 -12.72 -12.09
N ARG A 288 -16.32 -13.05 -10.80
CA ARG A 288 -17.33 -13.86 -10.10
C ARG A 288 -18.53 -13.00 -9.69
#